data_b1489016c4c0bb1a4ad3876b3c086703
#
_entry.id   b1489016c4c0bb1a4ad3876b3c086703
#
_cell.length_a   1.000
_cell.length_b   1.000
_cell.length_c   1.000
_cell.angle_alpha   90.00
_cell.angle_beta   90.00
_cell.angle_gamma   90.00
#
_symmetry.space_group_name_H-M   'P 1'
#
loop_
_entity.id
_entity.type
_entity.pdbx_description
1 polymer ?
#
loop_
_entity_poly.entity_id
_entity_poly.type
_entity_poly.pdbx_seq_one_letter_code
_entity_poly.pdbx_strand_id
1 'polypeptide(L)'
;MRILLVLRGNYYAGQEEFIKNNKLQNYTLDLNALRLLSGSVKNIVSEYKILNVKNDEDLSKILLKLLEMRMQKGEFSIINAYNETLKIYKDLAKQYRYKIYVIVFDSSLKQCQEKNLLEAKKNGYIIPYALLEKTQDLLKKIQKNTQF
;
A
#
# COMPACT_ATOMS: atom_id res chain seq x y z
N MET A 1 -14.94 -14.63 7.13
CA MET A 1 -13.84 -14.75 8.11
C MET A 1 -13.35 -13.35 8.47
N ARG A 2 -13.50 -12.99 9.73
CA ARG A 2 -13.19 -11.63 10.19
C ARG A 2 -11.70 -11.47 10.51
N ILE A 3 -10.91 -11.42 9.46
CA ILE A 3 -9.47 -11.18 9.55
C ILE A 3 -9.12 -10.01 8.66
N LEU A 4 -8.38 -9.06 9.21
CA LEU A 4 -7.76 -7.96 8.49
C LEU A 4 -6.26 -8.17 8.46
N LEU A 5 -5.71 -8.28 7.28
CA LEU A 5 -4.28 -8.42 7.07
C LEU A 5 -3.72 -7.09 6.56
N VAL A 6 -2.80 -6.51 7.31
CA VAL A 6 -2.17 -5.24 6.94
C VAL A 6 -0.75 -5.51 6.44
N LEU A 7 -0.47 -5.10 5.22
CA LEU A 7 0.85 -5.23 4.61
C LEU A 7 1.61 -3.92 4.81
N ARG A 8 2.76 -4.00 5.46
CA ARG A 8 3.63 -2.85 5.73
C ARG A 8 4.94 -3.01 5.00
N GLY A 9 5.37 -1.97 4.31
CA GLY A 9 6.63 -1.97 3.58
C GLY A 9 6.62 -0.90 2.51
N ASN A 10 7.79 -0.58 1.99
CA ASN A 10 7.91 0.36 0.88
C ASN A 10 7.31 -0.23 -0.40
N TYR A 11 7.11 0.61 -1.39
CA TYR A 11 6.64 0.16 -2.71
C TYR A 11 7.60 -0.88 -3.28
N TYR A 12 7.05 -1.95 -3.84
CA TYR A 12 7.81 -3.06 -4.43
C TYR A 12 8.73 -3.81 -3.45
N ALA A 13 8.36 -3.84 -2.17
CA ALA A 13 9.14 -4.56 -1.16
C ALA A 13 8.81 -6.06 -1.07
N GLY A 14 7.89 -6.55 -1.91
CA GLY A 14 7.49 -7.96 -1.93
C GLY A 14 6.00 -8.21 -1.77
N GLN A 15 5.22 -7.15 -1.56
CA GLN A 15 3.77 -7.29 -1.35
C GLN A 15 3.08 -7.93 -2.55
N GLU A 16 3.43 -7.52 -3.76
CA GLU A 16 2.80 -8.00 -4.99
C GLU A 16 3.01 -9.50 -5.20
N GLU A 17 4.24 -9.96 -4.96
CA GLU A 17 4.57 -11.38 -5.06
C GLU A 17 3.81 -12.19 -4.02
N PHE A 18 3.73 -11.69 -2.80
CA PHE A 18 2.96 -12.31 -1.72
C PHE A 18 1.50 -12.47 -2.11
N ILE A 19 0.88 -11.39 -2.60
CA ILE A 19 -0.52 -11.37 -3.01
C ILE A 19 -0.75 -12.33 -4.18
N LYS A 20 0.10 -12.27 -5.21
CA LYS A 20 0.00 -13.10 -6.40
C LYS A 20 0.18 -14.58 -6.08
N ASN A 21 1.23 -14.91 -5.32
CA ASN A 21 1.57 -16.28 -5.01
C ASN A 21 0.52 -16.99 -4.16
N ASN A 22 -0.23 -16.22 -3.39
CA ASN A 22 -1.29 -16.75 -2.53
C ASN A 22 -2.69 -16.51 -3.08
N LYS A 23 -2.80 -16.00 -4.31
CA LYS A 23 -4.08 -15.74 -5.01
C LYS A 23 -5.02 -14.84 -4.21
N LEU A 24 -4.46 -13.75 -3.68
CA LEU A 24 -5.16 -12.83 -2.76
C LEU A 24 -5.59 -11.52 -3.43
N GLN A 25 -5.51 -11.41 -4.75
CA GLN A 25 -5.80 -10.16 -5.46
C GLN A 25 -7.21 -9.63 -5.17
N ASN A 26 -8.19 -10.52 -5.11
CA ASN A 26 -9.60 -10.13 -4.92
C ASN A 26 -9.91 -9.64 -3.51
N TYR A 27 -8.99 -9.81 -2.58
CA TYR A 27 -9.17 -9.40 -1.18
C TYR A 27 -8.37 -8.16 -0.81
N THR A 28 -7.56 -7.66 -1.75
CA THR A 28 -6.56 -6.62 -1.46
C THR A 28 -7.06 -5.24 -1.87
N LEU A 29 -6.97 -4.30 -0.94
CA LEU A 29 -7.21 -2.88 -1.18
C LEU A 29 -5.87 -2.16 -1.21
N ASP A 30 -5.65 -1.36 -2.25
CA ASP A 30 -4.37 -0.68 -2.47
C ASP A 30 -4.61 0.74 -3.00
N LEU A 31 -3.96 1.71 -2.38
CA LEU A 31 -4.06 3.12 -2.77
C LEU A 31 -3.59 3.35 -4.22
N ASN A 32 -2.59 2.59 -4.69
CA ASN A 32 -2.11 2.70 -6.06
C ASN A 32 -3.21 2.42 -7.09
N ALA A 33 -4.05 1.43 -6.83
CA ALA A 33 -5.17 1.13 -7.72
C ALA A 33 -6.12 2.32 -7.84
N LEU A 34 -6.40 3.01 -6.73
CA LEU A 34 -7.24 4.20 -6.74
C LEU A 34 -6.55 5.37 -7.43
N ARG A 35 -5.25 5.54 -7.25
CA ARG A 35 -4.47 6.56 -7.96
C ARG A 35 -4.62 6.41 -9.46
N LEU A 36 -4.50 5.20 -9.97
CA LEU A 36 -4.66 4.91 -11.40
C LEU A 36 -6.09 5.18 -11.88
N LEU A 37 -7.07 4.76 -11.11
CA LEU A 37 -8.49 4.98 -11.44
C LEU A 37 -8.87 6.46 -11.45
N SER A 38 -8.22 7.25 -10.62
CA SER A 38 -8.50 8.70 -10.55
C SER A 38 -7.87 9.51 -11.68
N GLY A 39 -7.11 8.88 -12.58
CA GLY A 39 -6.40 9.57 -13.64
C GLY A 39 -5.20 10.37 -13.16
N SER A 40 -4.66 10.03 -12.01
CA SER A 40 -3.56 10.77 -11.36
C SER A 40 -2.18 10.46 -11.91
N VAL A 41 -2.06 10.14 -13.19
CA VAL A 41 -0.77 9.84 -13.82
C VAL A 41 -0.34 11.04 -14.65
N LYS A 42 0.83 11.60 -14.32
CA LYS A 42 1.42 12.71 -15.08
C LYS A 42 2.31 12.18 -16.19
N ASN A 43 2.26 12.85 -17.33
CA ASN A 43 3.23 12.63 -18.39
C ASN A 43 4.55 13.30 -18.04
N ILE A 44 5.65 12.61 -18.29
CA ILE A 44 6.99 13.17 -18.23
C ILE A 44 7.62 13.11 -19.62
N VAL A 45 8.73 13.83 -19.78
CA VAL A 45 9.45 13.91 -21.05
C VAL A 45 10.05 12.56 -21.46
N SER A 46 10.19 11.62 -20.52
CA SER A 46 10.70 10.27 -20.76
C SER A 46 9.56 9.30 -21.11
N GLU A 47 9.91 8.06 -21.42
CA GLU A 47 8.99 7.00 -21.87
C GLU A 47 7.90 6.63 -20.85
N TYR A 48 8.03 7.05 -19.60
CA TYR A 48 7.14 6.64 -18.52
C TYR A 48 6.32 7.79 -18.00
N LYS A 49 5.13 7.48 -17.51
CA LYS A 49 4.30 8.41 -16.75
C LYS A 49 4.70 8.35 -15.30
N ILE A 50 4.69 9.49 -14.60
CA ILE A 50 4.91 9.54 -13.15
C ILE A 50 3.57 9.44 -12.47
N LEU A 51 3.45 8.52 -11.51
CA LEU A 51 2.25 8.39 -10.70
C LEU A 51 2.03 9.66 -9.89
N ASN A 52 0.85 10.26 -10.01
CA ASN A 52 0.52 11.49 -9.29
C ASN A 52 -0.11 11.16 -7.94
N VAL A 53 0.49 11.70 -6.87
CA VAL A 53 0.04 11.46 -5.50
C VAL A 53 -0.70 12.66 -4.88
N LYS A 54 -1.04 13.64 -5.68
CA LYS A 54 -1.69 14.88 -5.19
C LYS A 54 -3.09 14.65 -4.60
N ASN A 55 -3.78 13.60 -5.04
CA ASN A 55 -5.14 13.30 -4.59
C ASN A 55 -5.19 12.31 -3.44
N ASP A 56 -4.07 11.98 -2.84
CA ASP A 56 -3.95 10.89 -1.85
C ASP A 56 -4.85 11.09 -0.64
N GLU A 57 -5.06 12.33 -0.20
CA GLU A 57 -5.93 12.58 0.96
C GLU A 57 -7.36 12.11 0.69
N ASP A 58 -7.91 12.48 -0.46
CA ASP A 58 -9.25 12.06 -0.85
C ASP A 58 -9.33 10.56 -1.15
N LEU A 59 -8.31 10.04 -1.82
CA LEU A 59 -8.26 8.62 -2.17
C LEU A 59 -8.13 7.73 -0.93
N SER A 60 -7.40 8.18 0.08
CA SER A 60 -7.30 7.46 1.35
C SER A 60 -8.64 7.35 2.06
N LYS A 61 -9.47 8.38 2.00
CA LYS A 61 -10.82 8.34 2.55
C LYS A 61 -11.71 7.34 1.81
N ILE A 62 -11.60 7.29 0.49
CA ILE A 62 -12.32 6.32 -0.33
C ILE A 62 -11.86 4.89 0.01
N LEU A 63 -10.56 4.70 0.14
CA LEU A 63 -10.00 3.38 0.48
C LEU A 63 -10.53 2.87 1.82
N LEU A 64 -10.56 3.73 2.84
CA LEU A 64 -11.09 3.37 4.15
C LEU A 64 -12.57 3.05 4.10
N LYS A 65 -13.33 3.76 3.29
CA LYS A 65 -14.76 3.49 3.12
C LYS A 65 -14.98 2.12 2.46
N LEU A 66 -14.18 1.79 1.46
CA LEU A 66 -14.24 0.46 0.84
C LEU A 66 -13.91 -0.64 1.84
N LEU A 67 -12.90 -0.41 2.68
CA LEU A 67 -12.53 -1.36 3.74
C LEU A 67 -13.68 -1.55 4.73
N GLU A 68 -14.31 -0.47 5.19
CA GLU A 68 -15.46 -0.55 6.10
C GLU A 68 -16.62 -1.32 5.48
N MET A 69 -16.91 -1.09 4.21
CA MET A 69 -17.97 -1.81 3.51
C MET A 69 -17.73 -3.32 3.52
N ARG A 70 -16.48 -3.73 3.35
CA ARG A 70 -16.10 -5.14 3.42
C ARG A 70 -16.21 -5.68 4.85
N MET A 71 -15.76 -4.90 5.82
CA MET A 71 -15.78 -5.29 7.23
C MET A 71 -17.21 -5.42 7.77
N GLN A 72 -18.13 -4.57 7.32
CA GLN A 72 -19.54 -4.68 7.66
C GLN A 72 -20.14 -6.02 7.23
N LYS A 73 -19.66 -6.58 6.13
CA LYS A 73 -20.09 -7.89 5.63
C LYS A 73 -19.33 -9.06 6.25
N GLY A 74 -18.31 -8.79 7.06
CA GLY A 74 -17.50 -9.85 7.68
C GLY A 74 -16.54 -10.53 6.71
N GLU A 75 -16.17 -9.87 5.62
CA GLU A 75 -15.28 -10.45 4.62
C GLU A 75 -13.81 -10.35 5.02
N PHE A 76 -13.03 -11.37 4.67
CA PHE A 76 -11.58 -11.31 4.77
C PHE A 76 -11.06 -10.16 3.91
N SER A 77 -10.19 -9.32 4.47
CA SER A 77 -9.68 -8.14 3.78
C SER A 77 -8.20 -7.96 4.01
N ILE A 78 -7.52 -7.50 2.97
CA ILE A 78 -6.09 -7.16 2.99
C ILE A 78 -5.97 -5.70 2.60
N ILE A 79 -5.18 -4.94 3.35
CA ILE A 79 -4.86 -3.56 3.03
C ILE A 79 -3.36 -3.40 2.85
N ASN A 80 -2.93 -2.86 1.71
CA ASN A 80 -1.53 -2.51 1.51
C ASN A 80 -1.32 -1.11 2.06
N ALA A 81 -0.78 -1.04 3.28
CA ALA A 81 -0.71 0.19 4.04
C ALA A 81 0.59 0.96 3.86
N TYR A 82 1.61 0.33 3.25
CA TYR A 82 2.94 0.94 3.09
C TYR A 82 3.49 1.43 4.44
N ASN A 83 3.54 2.74 4.66
CA ASN A 83 4.04 3.35 5.90
C ASN A 83 2.94 3.98 6.77
N GLU A 84 1.68 3.76 6.45
CA GLU A 84 0.58 4.36 7.21
C GLU A 84 0.57 3.87 8.66
N THR A 85 0.03 4.70 9.57
CA THR A 85 -0.10 4.31 10.97
C THR A 85 -1.12 3.18 11.11
N LEU A 86 -0.87 2.27 12.04
CA LEU A 86 -1.76 1.13 12.26
C LEU A 86 -2.98 1.50 13.09
N LYS A 87 -2.99 2.67 13.71
CA LYS A 87 -4.06 3.06 14.66
C LYS A 87 -5.44 2.97 14.03
N ILE A 88 -5.61 3.54 12.82
CA ILE A 88 -6.91 3.55 12.17
C ILE A 88 -7.40 2.14 11.84
N TYR A 89 -6.48 1.25 11.43
CA TYR A 89 -6.82 -0.13 11.12
C TYR A 89 -7.14 -0.93 12.38
N LYS A 90 -6.43 -0.68 13.48
CA LYS A 90 -6.71 -1.30 14.77
C LYS A 90 -8.07 -0.87 15.31
N ASP A 91 -8.40 0.42 15.16
CA ASP A 91 -9.70 0.96 15.59
C ASP A 91 -10.85 0.33 14.80
N LEU A 92 -10.69 0.21 13.47
CA LEU A 92 -11.68 -0.45 12.62
C LEU A 92 -11.82 -1.94 12.95
N ALA A 93 -10.70 -2.62 13.15
CA ALA A 93 -10.71 -4.04 13.51
C ALA A 93 -11.47 -4.27 14.83
N LYS A 94 -11.25 -3.41 15.81
CA LYS A 94 -11.97 -3.46 17.07
C LYS A 94 -13.46 -3.21 16.89
N GLN A 95 -13.82 -2.18 16.10
CA GLN A 95 -15.21 -1.81 15.85
C GLN A 95 -16.00 -2.95 15.19
N TYR A 96 -15.42 -3.65 14.24
CA TYR A 96 -16.08 -4.70 13.47
C TYR A 96 -15.72 -6.11 13.94
N ARG A 97 -15.03 -6.24 15.08
CA ARG A 97 -14.64 -7.52 15.70
C ARG A 97 -13.74 -8.37 14.80
N TYR A 98 -12.79 -7.72 14.14
CA TYR A 98 -11.78 -8.38 13.33
C TYR A 98 -10.52 -8.69 14.13
N LYS A 99 -9.87 -9.79 13.78
CA LYS A 99 -8.48 -10.03 14.18
C LYS A 99 -7.58 -9.34 13.16
N ILE A 100 -6.60 -8.58 13.63
CA ILE A 100 -5.67 -7.87 12.78
C ILE A 100 -4.29 -8.52 12.85
N TYR A 101 -3.70 -8.75 11.70
CA TYR A 101 -2.34 -9.24 11.55
C TYR A 101 -1.56 -8.28 10.67
N VAL A 102 -0.29 -8.05 10.99
CA VAL A 102 0.58 -7.18 10.22
C VAL A 102 1.73 -8.01 9.66
N ILE A 103 1.92 -7.95 8.34
CA ILE A 103 3.06 -8.55 7.67
C ILE A 103 3.98 -7.41 7.24
N VAL A 104 5.24 -7.47 7.67
CA VAL A 104 6.26 -6.47 7.33
C VAL A 104 7.11 -7.00 6.18
N PHE A 105 7.22 -6.19 5.14
CA PHE A 105 8.09 -6.45 3.99
C PHE A 105 9.29 -5.51 4.10
N ASP A 106 10.46 -6.08 4.25
CA ASP A 106 11.69 -5.31 4.44
C ASP A 106 12.60 -5.45 3.22
N SER A 107 12.73 -4.37 2.47
CA SER A 107 13.64 -4.28 1.33
C SER A 107 14.37 -2.94 1.38
N SER A 108 15.58 -2.90 0.86
CA SER A 108 16.34 -1.65 0.80
C SER A 108 15.70 -0.68 -0.18
N LEU A 109 15.94 0.61 0.01
CA LEU A 109 15.49 1.64 -0.92
C LEU A 109 16.01 1.37 -2.34
N LYS A 110 17.26 0.92 -2.44
CA LYS A 110 17.88 0.56 -3.72
C LYS A 110 17.10 -0.55 -4.42
N GLN A 111 16.75 -1.61 -3.71
CA GLN A 111 15.99 -2.74 -4.27
C GLN A 111 14.60 -2.30 -4.71
N CYS A 112 13.93 -1.48 -3.93
CA CYS A 112 12.62 -0.93 -4.27
C CYS A 112 12.69 -0.08 -5.54
N GLN A 113 13.71 0.77 -5.66
CA GLN A 113 13.88 1.63 -6.82
C GLN A 113 14.23 0.81 -8.08
N GLU A 114 15.07 -0.18 -7.97
CA GLU A 114 15.40 -1.06 -9.09
C GLU A 114 14.15 -1.74 -9.62
N LYS A 115 13.31 -2.25 -8.74
CA LYS A 115 12.06 -2.91 -9.11
C LYS A 115 11.04 -1.93 -9.66
N ASN A 116 10.99 -0.72 -9.11
CA ASN A 116 10.16 0.36 -9.62
C ASN A 116 10.47 0.64 -11.11
N LEU A 117 11.74 0.70 -11.45
CA LEU A 117 12.18 0.92 -12.83
C LEU A 117 11.85 -0.28 -13.73
N LEU A 118 12.02 -1.49 -13.23
CA LEU A 118 11.68 -2.70 -13.99
C LEU A 118 10.18 -2.80 -14.25
N GLU A 119 9.36 -2.56 -13.25
CA GLU A 119 7.90 -2.65 -13.37
C GLU A 119 7.32 -1.52 -14.20
N ALA A 120 8.00 -0.37 -14.28
CA ALA A 120 7.56 0.76 -15.12
C ALA A 120 7.43 0.36 -16.59
N LYS A 121 8.29 -0.51 -17.07
CA LYS A 121 8.24 -1.03 -18.44
C LYS A 121 6.97 -1.83 -18.71
N LYS A 122 6.47 -2.54 -17.72
CA LYS A 122 5.24 -3.34 -17.81
C LYS A 122 3.99 -2.50 -17.57
N ASN A 123 4.04 -1.62 -16.58
CA ASN A 123 2.87 -0.90 -16.08
C ASN A 123 2.64 0.44 -16.79
N GLY A 124 3.67 1.00 -17.42
CA GLY A 124 3.59 2.30 -18.10
C GLY A 124 3.66 3.50 -17.16
N TYR A 125 3.92 3.29 -15.87
CA TYR A 125 4.10 4.37 -14.92
C TYR A 125 5.21 4.04 -13.92
N ILE A 126 5.81 5.09 -13.35
CA ILE A 126 6.86 4.97 -12.34
C ILE A 126 6.38 5.66 -11.06
N ILE A 127 6.68 5.05 -9.92
CA ILE A 127 6.46 5.68 -8.61
C ILE A 127 7.52 6.78 -8.44
N PRO A 128 7.15 8.02 -8.03
CA PRO A 128 8.15 9.06 -7.81
C PRO A 128 9.20 8.61 -6.79
N TYR A 129 10.47 8.79 -7.12
CA TYR A 129 11.56 8.40 -6.22
C TYR A 129 11.47 9.10 -4.87
N ALA A 130 11.05 10.37 -4.86
CA ALA A 130 10.84 11.13 -3.63
C ALA A 130 9.84 10.44 -2.68
N LEU A 131 8.82 9.79 -3.25
CA LEU A 131 7.85 9.03 -2.46
C LEU A 131 8.48 7.76 -1.88
N LEU A 132 9.29 7.04 -2.66
CA LEU A 132 10.01 5.87 -2.16
C LEU A 132 10.94 6.24 -1.01
N GLU A 133 11.69 7.31 -1.18
CA GLU A 133 12.66 7.80 -0.18
C GLU A 133 11.95 8.21 1.11
N LYS A 134 10.88 9.01 0.99
CA LYS A 134 10.09 9.44 2.14
C LYS A 134 9.46 8.24 2.88
N THR A 135 8.93 7.29 2.14
CA THR A 135 8.32 6.09 2.71
C THR A 135 9.34 5.26 3.46
N GLN A 136 10.55 5.10 2.90
CA GLN A 136 11.64 4.38 3.55
C GLN A 136 12.05 5.05 4.86
N ASP A 137 12.17 6.37 4.86
CA ASP A 137 12.53 7.13 6.06
C ASP A 137 11.47 6.99 7.15
N LEU A 138 10.19 7.06 6.79
CA LEU A 138 9.10 6.89 7.73
C LEU A 138 9.04 5.48 8.31
N LEU A 139 9.30 4.46 7.50
CA LEU A 139 9.36 3.07 7.95
C LEU A 139 10.51 2.86 8.95
N LYS A 140 11.67 3.47 8.72
CA LYS A 140 12.79 3.41 9.66
C LYS A 140 12.44 4.04 11.01
N LYS A 141 11.74 5.17 11.01
CA LYS A 141 11.27 5.82 12.24
C LYS A 141 10.29 4.96 13.01
N ILE A 142 9.36 4.34 12.31
CA ILE A 142 8.38 3.42 12.92
C ILE A 142 9.11 2.24 13.56
N GLN A 143 10.07 1.66 12.86
CA GLN A 143 10.86 0.52 13.38
C GLN A 143 11.63 0.89 14.64
N LYS A 144 12.25 2.08 14.68
CA LYS A 144 12.94 2.57 15.88
C LYS A 144 11.99 2.73 17.06
N ASN A 145 10.79 3.23 16.84
CA ASN A 145 9.80 3.47 17.89
C ASN A 145 9.17 2.17 18.41
N THR A 146 9.26 1.07 17.67
CA THR A 146 8.72 -0.22 18.08
C THR A 146 9.77 -1.18 18.64
N GLN A 147 11.03 -0.79 18.64
CA GLN A 147 12.11 -1.56 19.28
C GLN A 147 12.18 -1.19 20.77
N PHE A 148 11.80 -2.11 21.60
CA PHE A 148 11.88 -1.99 23.04
C PHE A 148 13.08 -2.75 23.58
#